data_e3719df606e7bf42a068f147f86ba644
#
_entry.id   e3719df606e7bf42a068f147f86ba644
#
_cell.length_a   1.000
_cell.length_b   1.000
_cell.length_c   1.000
_cell.angle_alpha   90.00
_cell.angle_beta   90.00
_cell.angle_gamma   90.00
#
_symmetry.space_group_name_H-M   'P 1'
#
loop_
_entity.id
_entity.type
_entity.pdbx_description
1 polymer ?
#
loop_
_entity_poly.entity_id
_entity_poly.type
_entity_poly.pdbx_seq_one_letter_code
_entity_poly.pdbx_strand_id
1 'polypeptide(L)'
;MKETLNIIKNDPWLEPFADAITGRHQYALNKEAELTNKGKQTLSDFASGYLYFGLHRTPKGWTFREWAPNATHIYMVGTFNNWEEKAAYKLKKLKNGNWEINLPADAIQHGDLYKLNVYWDGGQ
;
A
#
# COMPACT_ATOMS: atom_id res chain seq x y z
N MET A 1 2.48 35.69 5.51
CA MET A 1 3.70 36.09 4.79
C MET A 1 4.47 34.85 4.38
N LYS A 2 4.69 34.64 3.09
CA LYS A 2 5.44 33.49 2.61
C LYS A 2 6.93 33.72 2.85
N GLU A 3 7.56 32.76 3.50
CA GLU A 3 9.02 32.81 3.66
C GLU A 3 9.69 32.50 2.32
N THR A 4 10.67 33.33 1.95
CA THR A 4 11.43 33.14 0.73
C THR A 4 12.43 32.01 0.91
N LEU A 5 12.41 31.02 0.02
CA LEU A 5 13.34 29.91 0.06
C LEU A 5 14.79 30.36 -0.14
N ASN A 6 15.73 29.71 0.53
CA ASN A 6 17.15 30.06 0.44
C ASN A 6 17.71 29.96 -0.99
N ILE A 7 17.22 29.01 -1.78
CA ILE A 7 17.64 28.88 -3.18
C ILE A 7 17.32 30.14 -4.00
N ILE A 8 16.21 30.81 -3.72
CA ILE A 8 15.79 32.04 -4.38
C ILE A 8 16.65 33.21 -3.88
N LYS A 9 16.92 33.26 -2.57
CA LYS A 9 17.78 34.30 -1.98
C LYS A 9 19.22 34.25 -2.49
N ASN A 10 19.73 33.04 -2.73
CA ASN A 10 21.11 32.82 -3.16
C ASN A 10 21.30 33.02 -4.67
N ASP A 11 20.22 32.96 -5.46
CA ASP A 11 20.26 33.14 -6.90
C ASP A 11 19.17 34.11 -7.36
N PRO A 12 19.51 35.42 -7.55
CA PRO A 12 18.54 36.43 -7.96
C PRO A 12 17.84 36.14 -9.30
N TRP A 13 18.46 35.35 -10.17
CA TRP A 13 17.86 34.96 -11.45
C TRP A 13 16.62 34.06 -11.29
N LEU A 14 16.45 33.43 -10.13
CA LEU A 14 15.29 32.61 -9.82
C LEU A 14 14.10 33.43 -9.31
N GLU A 15 14.28 34.70 -8.99
CA GLU A 15 13.22 35.54 -8.44
C GLU A 15 11.95 35.60 -9.32
N PRO A 16 12.04 35.72 -10.66
CA PRO A 16 10.85 35.68 -11.51
C PRO A 16 10.08 34.36 -11.44
N PHE A 17 10.71 33.30 -10.95
CA PHE A 17 10.12 31.96 -10.81
C PHE A 17 9.79 31.62 -9.36
N ALA A 18 9.88 32.62 -8.45
CA ALA A 18 9.70 32.39 -7.02
C ALA A 18 8.38 31.71 -6.66
N ASP A 19 7.28 32.14 -7.28
CA ASP A 19 5.97 31.54 -7.00
C ASP A 19 5.88 30.08 -7.46
N ALA A 20 6.45 29.76 -8.61
CA ALA A 20 6.47 28.38 -9.13
C ALA A 20 7.34 27.47 -8.25
N ILE A 21 8.52 27.95 -7.84
CA ILE A 21 9.43 27.19 -6.97
C ILE A 21 8.81 26.98 -5.60
N THR A 22 8.25 28.02 -5.00
CA THR A 22 7.58 27.95 -3.69
C THR A 22 6.37 27.03 -3.75
N GLY A 23 5.58 27.10 -4.83
CA GLY A 23 4.43 26.22 -5.03
C GLY A 23 4.81 24.75 -5.12
N ARG A 24 5.89 24.43 -5.84
CA ARG A 24 6.39 23.04 -5.91
C ARG A 24 6.90 22.54 -4.56
N HIS A 25 7.59 23.38 -3.82
CA HIS A 25 8.06 23.05 -2.48
C HIS A 25 6.88 22.77 -1.54
N GLN A 26 5.85 23.63 -1.57
CA GLN A 26 4.66 23.45 -0.76
C GLN A 26 3.89 22.18 -1.13
N TYR A 27 3.80 21.86 -2.42
CA TYR A 27 3.20 20.63 -2.89
C TYR A 27 3.93 19.39 -2.32
N ALA A 28 5.26 19.40 -2.35
CA ALA A 28 6.06 18.32 -1.79
C ALA A 28 5.83 18.14 -0.28
N LEU A 29 5.78 19.25 0.47
CA LEU A 29 5.49 19.22 1.92
C LEU A 29 4.07 18.71 2.20
N ASN A 30 3.09 19.12 1.42
CA ASN A 30 1.71 18.67 1.57
C ASN A 30 1.59 17.18 1.27
N LYS A 31 2.27 16.70 0.25
CA LYS A 31 2.28 15.28 -0.11
C LYS A 31 2.96 14.43 0.96
N GLU A 32 4.07 14.89 1.51
CA GLU A 32 4.73 14.23 2.64
C GLU A 32 3.81 14.17 3.85
N ALA A 33 3.14 15.25 4.20
CA ALA A 33 2.21 15.30 5.31
C ALA A 33 1.04 14.32 5.12
N GLU A 34 0.53 14.20 3.90
CA GLU A 34 -0.52 13.22 3.56
C GLU A 34 -0.03 11.78 3.75
N LEU A 35 1.13 11.45 3.19
CA LEU A 35 1.70 10.09 3.25
C LEU A 35 2.12 9.70 4.67
N THR A 36 2.56 10.64 5.48
CA THR A 36 3.02 10.40 6.85
C THR A 36 1.93 10.64 7.91
N ASN A 37 0.68 10.74 7.47
CA ASN A 37 -0.45 10.99 8.36
C ASN A 37 -0.22 12.24 9.24
N LYS A 38 0.11 13.35 8.59
CA LYS A 38 0.41 14.66 9.21
C LYS A 38 1.55 14.60 10.24
N GLY A 39 2.59 13.87 9.91
CA GLY A 39 3.77 13.76 10.76
C GLY A 39 3.69 12.74 11.88
N LYS A 40 2.60 11.96 11.97
CA LYS A 40 2.47 10.87 12.93
C LYS A 40 3.32 9.66 12.57
N GLN A 41 3.70 9.56 11.29
CA GLN A 41 4.57 8.51 10.76
C GLN A 41 5.67 9.16 9.93
N THR A 42 6.79 8.47 9.76
CA THR A 42 7.84 8.92 8.84
C THR A 42 7.57 8.36 7.43
N LEU A 43 8.25 8.91 6.41
CA LEU A 43 8.24 8.32 5.07
C LEU A 43 8.79 6.90 5.08
N SER A 44 9.78 6.62 5.95
CA SER A 44 10.31 5.27 6.14
C SER A 44 9.24 4.31 6.67
N ASP A 45 8.42 4.74 7.63
CA ASP A 45 7.31 3.94 8.14
C ASP A 45 6.28 3.65 7.04
N PHE A 46 5.96 4.66 6.23
CA PHE A 46 5.07 4.48 5.08
C PHE A 46 5.66 3.50 4.06
N ALA A 47 6.96 3.61 3.77
CA ALA A 47 7.66 2.75 2.82
C ALA A 47 7.82 1.30 3.31
N SER A 48 7.58 1.03 4.59
CA SER A 48 7.62 -0.32 5.17
C SER A 48 6.35 -1.14 4.91
N GLY A 49 5.51 -0.73 3.97
CA GLY A 49 4.28 -1.44 3.60
C GLY A 49 4.48 -2.90 3.22
N TYR A 50 5.68 -3.28 2.73
CA TYR A 50 6.02 -4.67 2.45
C TYR A 50 6.02 -5.57 3.70
N LEU A 51 6.14 -5.00 4.89
CA LEU A 51 6.02 -5.72 6.16
C LEU A 51 4.57 -5.99 6.55
N TYR A 52 3.64 -5.22 5.98
CA TYR A 52 2.21 -5.36 6.22
C TYR A 52 1.52 -6.16 5.11
N PHE A 53 1.77 -5.80 3.84
CA PHE A 53 1.16 -6.43 2.69
C PHE A 53 1.96 -7.68 2.26
N GLY A 54 1.27 -8.57 1.52
CA GLY A 54 1.85 -9.80 1.04
C GLY A 54 1.64 -10.96 1.99
N LEU A 55 2.27 -12.08 1.67
CA LEU A 55 2.17 -13.32 2.43
C LEU A 55 3.27 -13.39 3.48
N HIS A 56 2.86 -13.47 4.74
CA HIS A 56 3.78 -13.53 5.87
C HIS A 56 3.49 -14.74 6.75
N ARG A 57 4.55 -15.41 7.18
CA ARG A 57 4.42 -16.47 8.17
C ARG A 57 4.40 -15.87 9.58
N THR A 58 3.44 -16.35 10.38
CA THR A 58 3.31 -15.96 11.78
C THR A 58 3.41 -17.21 12.68
N PRO A 59 3.61 -17.06 14.00
CA PRO A 59 3.61 -18.20 14.89
C PRO A 59 2.31 -19.03 14.88
N LYS A 60 1.21 -18.42 14.45
CA LYS A 60 -0.10 -19.06 14.37
C LYS A 60 -0.42 -19.65 13.00
N GLY A 61 0.38 -19.31 11.98
CA GLY A 61 0.12 -19.75 10.60
C GLY A 61 0.58 -18.74 9.57
N TRP A 62 -0.24 -18.47 8.57
CA TRP A 62 0.04 -17.53 7.50
C TRP A 62 -0.95 -16.39 7.51
N THR A 63 -0.47 -15.19 7.23
CA THR A 63 -1.30 -14.01 7.03
C THR A 63 -0.98 -13.42 5.66
N PHE A 64 -1.99 -13.22 4.84
CA PHE A 64 -1.88 -12.52 3.56
C PHE A 64 -2.71 -11.26 3.61
N ARG A 65 -2.12 -10.13 3.19
CA ARG A 65 -2.80 -8.84 3.10
C ARG A 65 -2.53 -8.20 1.75
N GLU A 66 -3.55 -7.55 1.21
CA GLU A 66 -3.47 -6.85 -0.06
C GLU A 66 -4.32 -5.57 -0.01
N TRP A 67 -3.96 -4.60 -0.83
CA TRP A 67 -4.73 -3.37 -0.99
C TRP A 67 -5.41 -3.36 -2.35
N ALA A 68 -6.73 -3.38 -2.33
CA ALA A 68 -7.56 -3.41 -3.54
C ALA A 68 -8.89 -2.71 -3.28
N PRO A 69 -8.90 -1.36 -3.28
CA PRO A 69 -10.08 -0.58 -2.85
C PRO A 69 -11.30 -0.80 -3.74
N ASN A 70 -11.12 -1.13 -5.01
CA ASN A 70 -12.20 -1.33 -5.97
C ASN A 70 -12.65 -2.78 -6.11
N ALA A 71 -12.01 -3.71 -5.42
CA ALA A 71 -12.38 -5.12 -5.48
C ALA A 71 -13.68 -5.39 -4.72
N THR A 72 -14.48 -6.32 -5.24
CA THR A 72 -15.69 -6.82 -4.58
C THR A 72 -15.43 -8.13 -3.87
N HIS A 73 -14.61 -8.99 -4.45
CA HIS A 73 -14.23 -10.29 -3.90
C HIS A 73 -12.78 -10.58 -4.26
N ILE A 74 -12.06 -11.25 -3.38
CA ILE A 74 -10.70 -11.74 -3.66
C ILE A 74 -10.59 -13.16 -3.11
N TYR A 75 -10.11 -14.07 -3.96
CA TYR A 75 -9.81 -15.45 -3.59
C TYR A 75 -8.33 -15.74 -3.82
N MET A 76 -7.71 -16.43 -2.87
CA MET A 76 -6.37 -16.96 -3.03
C MET A 76 -6.46 -18.37 -3.63
N VAL A 77 -5.79 -18.57 -4.75
CA VAL A 77 -5.72 -19.87 -5.41
C VAL A 77 -4.26 -20.28 -5.62
N GLY A 78 -3.98 -21.54 -5.55
CA GLY A 78 -2.62 -22.01 -5.71
C GLY A 78 -2.52 -23.53 -5.70
N THR A 79 -1.29 -24.03 -5.64
CA THR A 79 -1.02 -25.47 -5.59
C THR A 79 -1.66 -26.14 -4.37
N PHE A 80 -1.87 -25.40 -3.29
CA PHE A 80 -2.46 -25.89 -2.03
C PHE A 80 -3.97 -26.14 -2.10
N ASN A 81 -4.68 -25.63 -3.12
CA ASN A 81 -6.12 -25.81 -3.29
C ASN A 81 -6.51 -26.16 -4.75
N ASN A 82 -5.57 -26.71 -5.51
CA ASN A 82 -5.75 -27.10 -6.91
C ASN A 82 -6.22 -25.94 -7.81
N TRP A 83 -5.82 -24.72 -7.50
CA TRP A 83 -6.18 -23.50 -8.24
C TRP A 83 -7.69 -23.24 -8.28
N GLU A 84 -8.42 -23.77 -7.33
CA GLU A 84 -9.87 -23.60 -7.20
C GLU A 84 -10.23 -22.51 -6.18
N GLU A 85 -11.28 -21.76 -6.48
CA GLU A 85 -11.81 -20.78 -5.53
C GLU A 85 -12.60 -21.49 -4.44
N LYS A 86 -12.11 -21.40 -3.20
CA LYS A 86 -12.75 -22.01 -2.04
C LYS A 86 -13.04 -20.95 -0.99
N ALA A 87 -14.16 -21.12 -0.28
CA ALA A 87 -14.56 -20.18 0.77
C ALA A 87 -13.50 -20.05 1.88
N ALA A 88 -12.75 -21.12 2.16
CA ALA A 88 -11.66 -21.10 3.13
C ALA A 88 -10.50 -20.17 2.72
N TYR A 89 -10.38 -19.85 1.44
CA TYR A 89 -9.33 -19.00 0.87
C TYR A 89 -9.87 -17.67 0.34
N LYS A 90 -11.07 -17.30 0.73
CA LYS A 90 -11.64 -15.99 0.40
C LYS A 90 -11.12 -14.95 1.39
N LEU A 91 -10.57 -13.86 0.85
CA LEU A 91 -10.08 -12.76 1.68
C LEU A 91 -11.24 -11.96 2.27
N LYS A 92 -11.00 -11.41 3.46
CA LYS A 92 -11.95 -10.56 4.16
C LYS A 92 -11.62 -9.10 3.88
N LYS A 93 -12.64 -8.32 3.51
CA LYS A 93 -12.48 -6.87 3.30
C LYS A 93 -12.38 -6.16 4.64
N LEU A 94 -11.30 -5.40 4.79
CA LEU A 94 -11.06 -4.53 5.94
C LEU A 94 -11.35 -3.07 5.56
N LYS A 95 -11.00 -2.15 6.45
CA LYS A 95 -11.14 -0.71 6.20
C LYS A 95 -10.09 -0.22 5.20
N ASN A 96 -10.37 0.91 4.53
CA ASN A 96 -9.45 1.60 3.62
C ASN A 96 -9.00 0.79 2.40
N GLY A 97 -9.81 -0.15 1.94
CA GLY A 97 -9.49 -0.97 0.78
C GLY A 97 -8.53 -2.11 1.06
N ASN A 98 -8.24 -2.41 2.31
CA ASN A 98 -7.39 -3.52 2.70
C ASN A 98 -8.18 -4.82 2.72
N TRP A 99 -7.48 -5.92 2.38
CA TRP A 99 -8.00 -7.27 2.40
C TRP A 99 -7.05 -8.16 3.18
N GLU A 100 -7.59 -9.11 3.92
CA GLU A 100 -6.79 -10.00 4.77
C GLU A 100 -7.37 -11.42 4.78
N ILE A 101 -6.48 -12.40 4.85
CA ILE A 101 -6.83 -13.78 5.16
C ILE A 101 -5.79 -14.35 6.12
N ASN A 102 -6.26 -15.13 7.11
CA ASN A 102 -5.43 -15.88 8.03
C ASN A 102 -5.61 -17.37 7.76
N LEU A 103 -4.51 -18.07 7.55
CA LEU A 103 -4.51 -19.49 7.23
C LEU A 103 -3.72 -20.27 8.30
N PRO A 104 -4.09 -21.56 8.55
CA PRO A 104 -3.30 -22.39 9.46
C PRO A 104 -1.88 -22.62 8.94
N ALA A 105 -0.98 -23.01 9.82
CA ALA A 105 0.44 -23.16 9.48
C ALA A 105 0.71 -24.23 8.41
N ASP A 106 -0.18 -25.23 8.30
CA ASP A 106 -0.09 -26.32 7.34
C ASP A 106 -0.84 -26.05 6.01
N ALA A 107 -1.51 -24.90 5.90
CA ALA A 107 -2.27 -24.56 4.69
C ALA A 107 -1.38 -24.33 3.47
N ILE A 108 -0.22 -23.73 3.68
CA ILE A 108 0.74 -23.39 2.64
C ILE A 108 2.11 -23.93 3.04
N GLN A 109 2.83 -24.50 2.07
CA GLN A 109 4.18 -25.02 2.28
C GLN A 109 5.19 -24.22 1.47
N HIS A 110 6.46 -24.29 1.86
CA HIS A 110 7.53 -23.67 1.11
C HIS A 110 7.57 -24.20 -0.31
N GLY A 111 7.65 -23.33 -1.28
CA GLY A 111 7.64 -23.69 -2.70
C GLY A 111 6.26 -23.73 -3.34
N ASP A 112 5.18 -23.60 -2.56
CA ASP A 112 3.84 -23.49 -3.13
C ASP A 112 3.72 -22.22 -3.98
N LEU A 113 3.06 -22.35 -5.12
CA LEU A 113 2.71 -21.23 -6.00
C LEU A 113 1.31 -20.76 -5.68
N TYR A 114 1.09 -19.45 -5.76
CA TYR A 114 -0.24 -18.87 -5.55
C TYR A 114 -0.44 -17.64 -6.43
N LYS A 115 -1.70 -17.29 -6.63
CA LYS A 115 -2.12 -16.02 -7.21
C LYS A 115 -3.47 -15.62 -6.63
N LEU A 116 -3.91 -14.42 -6.94
CA LEU A 116 -5.20 -13.90 -6.51
C LEU A 116 -6.15 -13.82 -7.69
N ASN A 117 -7.38 -14.27 -7.48
CA ASN A 117 -8.49 -13.98 -8.36
C ASN A 117 -9.23 -12.79 -7.78
N VAL A 118 -9.19 -11.65 -8.47
CA VAL A 118 -9.75 -10.38 -8.01
C VAL A 118 -10.98 -10.06 -8.86
N TYR A 119 -12.10 -9.86 -8.18
CA TYR A 119 -13.35 -9.46 -8.82
C TYR A 119 -13.65 -8.00 -8.51
N TRP A 120 -14.15 -7.26 -9.50
CA TRP A 120 -14.61 -5.89 -9.33
C TRP A 120 -15.89 -5.70 -10.14
N ASP A 121 -16.58 -4.57 -9.94
CA ASP A 121 -17.79 -4.27 -10.70
C ASP A 121 -17.47 -4.20 -12.20
N GLY A 122 -18.04 -5.13 -12.96
CA GLY A 122 -17.86 -5.21 -14.40
C GLY A 122 -16.71 -6.09 -14.89
N GLY A 123 -16.01 -6.84 -14.00
CA GLY A 123 -14.91 -7.67 -14.44
C GLY A 123 -14.36 -8.68 -13.43
N GLN A 124 -13.32 -9.37 -13.88
CA GLN A 124 -12.58 -10.38 -13.13
C GLN A 124 -11.08 -10.25 -13.45
#